data_eff84e6a0e9b0c4194a697e3c199f4e4
#
_entry.id   eff84e6a0e9b0c4194a697e3c199f4e4
#
_cell.length_a   1.000
_cell.length_b   1.000
_cell.length_c   1.000
_cell.angle_alpha   90.00
_cell.angle_beta   90.00
_cell.angle_gamma   90.00
#
_symmetry.space_group_name_H-M   'P 1'
#
loop_
_entity.id
_entity.type
_entity.pdbx_description
1 polymer ?
#
loop_
_entity_poly.entity_id
_entity_poly.type
_entity_poly.pdbx_seq_one_letter_code
_entity_poly.pdbx_strand_id
1 'polypeptide(L)'
;MKQPEDVQLSREDGEALLARLAANTLTADDRRLLGKVLTSYFWLVFALREAKLSLKRIKALVFGEKPKPPKPPAAGGTAGGGSGSGTDTQTSGSQGVPSAASPSSSEKKSSPPGHGRHGADVYRAAQTVACRHEELAVGEQCPACGRGTLYRLPPGVEMRLDGHALLSAVRYEVEKLRCSACGQVFTASVPAAAGTEKYTSRARAVLALARYYLGLPWHRLEGFQALVGVPVPDATQWDQGEIVGDCTHPIFKYLEQLAAQGEVIFQDDTPGRVLTLIEENQLARAQAQAQGKVKPDTRTGMQTTALIAQVGERRICLYYTGRRHAGENLAALLTKREPGRGKPLVMSDALSHNHAEEALLIRCHCLAHARRQFSELTDDFPVESAVVVNALKLIYDHDEEAQDQGLNAQARLVYHQEYSAPVFTTLKTWLEQQTTQRLVEPNSSLGKAIAYLLEHWATLTQCLKEPGAPLDNNTAERALKLAIRQRKNSLFYATEHSAYIASILTSVIATCVQAGVNALDYLVAVQDHRREVFANPSTWLPWNYEAALVPS
;
A
#
# COMPACT_ATOMS: atom_id res chain seq x y z
N MET A 1 0.65 -28.29 31.19
CA MET A 1 1.52 -29.50 31.43
C MET A 1 2.65 -29.10 32.37
N LYS A 2 3.00 -29.95 33.37
CA LYS A 2 4.20 -29.72 34.18
C LYS A 2 5.46 -29.90 33.33
N GLN A 3 6.46 -29.06 33.57
CA GLN A 3 7.78 -29.17 32.92
C GLN A 3 8.36 -30.56 33.23
N PRO A 4 8.75 -31.35 32.21
CA PRO A 4 9.40 -32.64 32.43
C PRO A 4 10.79 -32.47 33.04
N GLU A 5 11.31 -33.54 33.66
CA GLU A 5 12.67 -33.56 34.12
C GLU A 5 13.65 -33.37 32.96
N ASP A 6 14.74 -32.65 33.21
CA ASP A 6 15.76 -32.40 32.20
C ASP A 6 16.47 -33.73 31.84
N VAL A 7 16.45 -34.08 30.55
CA VAL A 7 17.08 -35.30 30.04
C VAL A 7 18.37 -34.90 29.36
N GLN A 8 19.49 -35.12 30.05
CA GLN A 8 20.81 -34.94 29.45
C GLN A 8 21.21 -36.22 28.73
N LEU A 9 21.22 -36.16 27.40
CA LEU A 9 21.65 -37.26 26.54
C LEU A 9 22.79 -36.75 25.65
N SER A 10 23.95 -37.38 25.69
CA SER A 10 25.02 -37.04 24.75
C SER A 10 24.63 -37.45 23.32
N ARG A 11 25.29 -36.88 22.33
CA ARG A 11 25.04 -37.24 20.93
C ARG A 11 25.37 -38.73 20.68
N GLU A 12 26.46 -39.21 21.26
CA GLU A 12 26.90 -40.59 21.12
C GLU A 12 25.92 -41.58 21.76
N ASP A 13 25.40 -41.27 22.95
CA ASP A 13 24.38 -42.11 23.62
C ASP A 13 23.06 -42.10 22.84
N GLY A 14 22.69 -40.96 22.22
CA GLY A 14 21.52 -40.85 21.35
C GLY A 14 21.63 -41.70 20.09
N GLU A 15 22.79 -41.68 19.42
CA GLU A 15 23.05 -42.49 18.23
C GLU A 15 23.08 -44.00 18.60
N ALA A 16 23.66 -44.37 19.73
CA ALA A 16 23.66 -45.75 20.24
C ALA A 16 22.24 -46.23 20.59
N LEU A 17 21.41 -45.38 21.18
CA LEU A 17 20.00 -45.68 21.47
C LEU A 17 19.18 -45.88 20.19
N LEU A 18 19.39 -45.07 19.18
CA LEU A 18 18.74 -45.21 17.86
C LEU A 18 19.17 -46.50 17.15
N ALA A 19 20.45 -46.86 17.24
CA ALA A 19 20.95 -48.12 16.69
C ALA A 19 20.30 -49.35 17.37
N ARG A 20 20.15 -49.34 18.73
CA ARG A 20 19.45 -50.41 19.47
C ARG A 20 17.94 -50.42 19.16
N LEU A 21 17.33 -49.28 18.91
CA LEU A 21 15.94 -49.21 18.48
C LEU A 21 15.76 -49.84 17.09
N ALA A 22 16.62 -49.50 16.12
CA ALA A 22 16.61 -50.07 14.78
C ALA A 22 16.86 -51.59 14.78
N ALA A 23 17.74 -52.10 15.66
CA ALA A 23 18.03 -53.51 15.82
C ALA A 23 16.98 -54.27 16.65
N ASN A 24 15.95 -53.59 17.17
CA ASN A 24 14.93 -54.16 18.08
C ASN A 24 15.50 -54.81 19.35
N THR A 25 16.62 -54.27 19.88
CA THR A 25 17.37 -54.81 21.04
C THR A 25 17.29 -53.86 22.25
N LEU A 26 16.20 -53.10 22.38
CA LEU A 26 16.01 -52.15 23.47
C LEU A 26 15.89 -52.81 24.83
N THR A 27 16.67 -52.33 25.78
CA THR A 27 16.59 -52.73 27.21
C THR A 27 15.40 -52.03 27.90
N ALA A 28 15.08 -52.45 29.12
CA ALA A 28 14.03 -51.78 29.92
C ALA A 28 14.40 -50.34 30.25
N ASP A 29 15.67 -50.04 30.45
CA ASP A 29 16.17 -48.68 30.72
C ASP A 29 16.16 -47.82 29.48
N ASP A 30 16.46 -48.36 28.28
CA ASP A 30 16.32 -47.67 27.00
C ASP A 30 14.87 -47.23 26.74
N ARG A 31 13.90 -48.10 27.07
CA ARG A 31 12.47 -47.77 26.93
C ARG A 31 12.04 -46.65 27.88
N ARG A 32 12.53 -46.63 29.12
CA ARG A 32 12.29 -45.53 30.07
C ARG A 32 12.90 -44.23 29.58
N LEU A 33 14.13 -44.28 29.08
CA LEU A 33 14.85 -43.13 28.55
C LEU A 33 14.14 -42.57 27.32
N LEU A 34 13.72 -43.41 26.38
CA LEU A 34 12.90 -43.01 25.22
C LEU A 34 11.59 -42.36 25.65
N GLY A 35 10.92 -42.89 26.66
CA GLY A 35 9.71 -42.28 27.22
C GLY A 35 9.95 -40.87 27.75
N LYS A 36 11.06 -40.65 28.49
CA LYS A 36 11.44 -39.31 28.98
C LYS A 36 11.77 -38.35 27.82
N VAL A 37 12.55 -38.79 26.82
CA VAL A 37 12.91 -37.99 25.64
C VAL A 37 11.66 -37.59 24.85
N LEU A 38 10.75 -38.50 24.58
CA LEU A 38 9.51 -38.23 23.89
C LEU A 38 8.63 -37.25 24.68
N THR A 39 8.51 -37.41 26.00
CA THR A 39 7.75 -36.50 26.87
C THR A 39 8.35 -35.09 26.82
N SER A 40 9.67 -34.95 26.90
CA SER A 40 10.37 -33.68 26.80
C SER A 40 10.20 -33.05 25.41
N TYR A 41 10.25 -33.83 24.34
CA TYR A 41 10.02 -33.38 22.97
C TYR A 41 8.61 -32.86 22.79
N PHE A 42 7.59 -33.60 23.18
CA PHE A 42 6.20 -33.13 23.10
C PHE A 42 5.95 -31.87 23.93
N TRP A 43 6.48 -31.81 25.15
CA TRP A 43 6.38 -30.60 25.97
C TRP A 43 7.04 -29.41 25.30
N LEU A 44 8.22 -29.56 24.71
CA LEU A 44 8.94 -28.51 24.00
C LEU A 44 8.14 -28.02 22.77
N VAL A 45 7.59 -28.95 21.98
CA VAL A 45 6.74 -28.61 20.83
C VAL A 45 5.50 -27.81 21.25
N PHE A 46 4.84 -28.23 22.34
CA PHE A 46 3.69 -27.48 22.89
C PHE A 46 4.10 -26.12 23.44
N ALA A 47 5.20 -26.02 24.18
CA ALA A 47 5.70 -24.75 24.72
C ALA A 47 6.09 -23.77 23.60
N LEU A 48 6.73 -24.24 22.55
CA LEU A 48 7.06 -23.45 21.36
C LEU A 48 5.79 -22.99 20.61
N ARG A 49 4.76 -23.83 20.53
CA ARG A 49 3.46 -23.47 19.94
C ARG A 49 2.77 -22.37 20.75
N GLU A 50 2.74 -22.47 22.07
CA GLU A 50 2.20 -21.43 22.96
C GLU A 50 3.02 -20.13 22.90
N ALA A 51 4.34 -20.21 22.88
CA ALA A 51 5.22 -19.06 22.71
C ALA A 51 4.99 -18.34 21.38
N LYS A 52 4.84 -19.08 20.28
CA LYS A 52 4.47 -18.49 18.97
C LYS A 52 3.09 -17.83 18.99
N LEU A 53 2.10 -18.43 19.67
CA LEU A 53 0.76 -17.84 19.85
C LEU A 53 0.83 -16.58 20.73
N SER A 54 1.64 -16.57 21.78
CA SER A 54 1.85 -15.39 22.64
C SER A 54 2.55 -14.26 21.90
N LEU A 55 3.56 -14.54 21.09
CA LEU A 55 4.23 -13.58 20.21
C LEU A 55 3.27 -13.01 19.15
N LYS A 56 2.40 -13.85 18.59
CA LYS A 56 1.37 -13.40 17.65
C LYS A 56 0.35 -12.47 18.32
N ARG A 57 -0.05 -12.78 19.58
CA ARG A 57 -0.93 -11.91 20.38
C ARG A 57 -0.25 -10.59 20.74
N ILE A 58 1.01 -10.60 21.14
CA ILE A 58 1.79 -9.39 21.44
C ILE A 58 1.97 -8.55 20.17
N LYS A 59 2.31 -9.15 19.03
CA LYS A 59 2.38 -8.45 17.74
C LYS A 59 1.03 -7.83 17.36
N ALA A 60 -0.08 -8.53 17.54
CA ALA A 60 -1.42 -8.01 17.28
C ALA A 60 -1.78 -6.82 18.19
N LEU A 61 -1.38 -6.84 19.46
CA LEU A 61 -1.58 -5.76 20.41
C LEU A 61 -0.71 -4.53 20.12
N VAL A 62 0.57 -4.74 19.79
CA VAL A 62 1.53 -3.65 19.56
C VAL A 62 1.36 -3.01 18.19
N PHE A 63 1.02 -3.79 17.16
CA PHE A 63 0.89 -3.32 15.77
C PHE A 63 -0.55 -3.20 15.26
N GLY A 64 -1.55 -3.32 16.15
CA GLY A 64 -2.96 -3.08 15.82
C GLY A 64 -3.62 -4.13 14.92
N GLU A 65 -3.02 -5.28 14.71
CA GLU A 65 -3.67 -6.42 14.06
C GLU A 65 -4.64 -7.07 15.05
N LYS A 66 -5.95 -6.79 14.90
CA LYS A 66 -6.97 -7.50 15.69
C LYS A 66 -7.00 -8.97 15.26
N PRO A 67 -6.85 -9.92 16.20
CA PRO A 67 -7.10 -11.32 15.88
C PRO A 67 -8.55 -11.46 15.40
N LYS A 68 -8.78 -12.15 14.30
CA LYS A 68 -10.13 -12.55 13.88
C LYS A 68 -10.78 -13.30 15.06
N PRO A 69 -11.97 -12.90 15.53
CA PRO A 69 -12.67 -13.67 16.56
C PRO A 69 -13.00 -15.05 15.99
N PRO A 70 -12.94 -16.11 16.79
CA PRO A 70 -13.46 -17.42 16.39
C PRO A 70 -14.94 -17.26 16.03
N LYS A 71 -15.37 -17.88 14.92
CA LYS A 71 -16.78 -17.94 14.52
C LYS A 71 -17.61 -18.46 15.71
N PRO A 72 -18.60 -17.72 16.20
CA PRO A 72 -19.49 -18.25 17.24
C PRO A 72 -20.37 -19.34 16.66
N PRO A 73 -20.68 -20.39 17.43
CA PRO A 73 -21.81 -21.27 17.13
C PRO A 73 -23.11 -20.43 17.18
N ALA A 74 -24.02 -20.74 16.31
CA ALA A 74 -25.29 -20.06 16.14
C ALA A 74 -26.15 -20.09 17.42
N ALA A 75 -26.80 -18.95 17.70
CA ALA A 75 -27.98 -18.67 18.50
C ALA A 75 -27.80 -17.98 19.86
N GLY A 76 -28.47 -16.85 19.99
CA GLY A 76 -29.17 -16.43 21.22
C GLY A 76 -28.62 -15.25 22.02
N GLY A 77 -29.10 -14.05 21.76
CA GLY A 77 -29.70 -13.16 22.79
C GLY A 77 -28.83 -12.25 23.68
N THR A 78 -29.05 -10.95 23.52
CA THR A 78 -29.16 -9.84 24.51
C THR A 78 -27.92 -9.26 25.23
N ALA A 79 -27.69 -8.00 24.93
CA ALA A 79 -27.50 -6.76 25.74
C ALA A 79 -26.42 -6.68 26.85
N GLY A 80 -25.73 -5.55 26.86
CA GLY A 80 -25.25 -4.90 28.07
C GLY A 80 -23.86 -4.31 28.04
N GLY A 81 -23.77 -2.99 28.19
CA GLY A 81 -22.67 -2.06 28.12
C GLY A 81 -21.67 -2.14 29.28
N GLY A 82 -20.66 -1.27 29.20
CA GLY A 82 -19.76 -0.94 30.31
C GLY A 82 -18.39 -0.40 29.92
N SER A 83 -18.26 0.83 30.19
CA SER A 83 -17.14 1.80 30.24
C SER A 83 -15.98 1.42 31.18
N GLY A 84 -14.78 2.00 30.95
CA GLY A 84 -13.73 2.21 31.97
C GLY A 84 -12.30 2.10 31.43
N SER A 85 -11.61 3.09 31.16
CA SER A 85 -10.70 4.06 31.75
C SER A 85 -9.51 3.48 32.57
N GLY A 86 -8.30 3.98 32.25
CA GLY A 86 -7.22 4.24 33.23
C GLY A 86 -5.87 3.61 32.90
N THR A 87 -4.97 4.42 32.50
CA THR A 87 -3.77 5.12 33.02
C THR A 87 -2.50 4.30 33.27
N ASP A 88 -1.42 4.82 32.63
CA ASP A 88 -0.03 5.07 33.05
C ASP A 88 0.82 4.03 33.81
N THR A 89 2.07 3.80 33.41
CA THR A 89 3.29 4.46 33.92
C THR A 89 4.58 3.80 33.41
N GLN A 90 5.52 4.63 32.98
CA GLN A 90 6.99 4.63 32.91
C GLN A 90 7.76 3.53 33.67
N THR A 91 8.95 3.06 33.26
CA THR A 91 10.29 3.70 33.29
C THR A 91 11.42 2.69 33.02
N SER A 92 12.51 3.20 32.42
CA SER A 92 13.96 2.98 32.59
C SER A 92 14.50 1.54 32.48
N GLY A 93 15.53 1.25 31.72
CA GLY A 93 16.86 1.81 31.66
C GLY A 93 17.90 0.78 32.12
N SER A 94 18.91 0.49 31.37
CA SER A 94 20.35 0.43 31.70
C SER A 94 21.12 -0.57 30.81
N GLN A 95 22.10 -0.09 30.16
CA GLN A 95 23.56 -0.28 30.13
C GLN A 95 24.15 -1.68 30.35
N GLY A 96 25.16 -2.01 29.52
CA GLY A 96 26.27 -2.86 29.92
C GLY A 96 27.00 -3.59 28.79
N VAL A 97 27.96 -3.03 28.25
CA VAL A 97 29.39 -3.20 27.91
C VAL A 97 29.91 -4.62 27.45
N PRO A 98 31.02 -4.67 26.69
CA PRO A 98 31.27 -5.67 25.62
C PRO A 98 32.29 -6.74 25.98
N SER A 99 32.38 -7.78 25.17
CA SER A 99 33.59 -8.62 25.14
C SER A 99 33.88 -9.21 23.77
N ALA A 100 35.15 -9.38 23.51
CA ALA A 100 35.96 -9.45 22.32
C ALA A 100 35.88 -10.74 21.46
N ALA A 101 36.10 -10.54 20.16
CA ALA A 101 36.94 -11.19 19.14
C ALA A 101 37.08 -12.73 19.09
N SER A 102 36.91 -13.39 17.96
CA SER A 102 37.76 -13.48 16.79
C SER A 102 37.18 -14.43 15.70
N PRO A 103 37.74 -14.58 14.50
CA PRO A 103 37.04 -14.49 13.24
C PRO A 103 36.85 -15.85 12.53
N SER A 104 35.79 -15.98 11.77
CA SER A 104 35.72 -16.91 10.65
C SER A 104 34.97 -16.29 9.49
N SER A 105 35.63 -16.28 8.36
CA SER A 105 35.17 -15.83 7.07
C SER A 105 33.95 -16.61 6.60
N SER A 106 32.81 -15.95 6.51
CA SER A 106 31.67 -16.38 5.70
C SER A 106 31.13 -15.16 5.00
N GLU A 107 30.97 -15.26 3.69
CA GLU A 107 30.42 -14.23 2.82
C GLU A 107 29.10 -13.70 3.39
N LYS A 108 29.12 -12.43 3.78
CA LYS A 108 27.95 -11.71 4.27
C LYS A 108 27.04 -11.40 3.08
N LYS A 109 25.92 -12.10 2.95
CA LYS A 109 24.74 -11.54 2.29
C LYS A 109 24.50 -10.16 2.91
N SER A 110 24.45 -9.11 2.07
CA SER A 110 24.13 -7.76 2.50
C SER A 110 22.77 -7.78 3.17
N SER A 111 22.72 -7.48 4.46
CA SER A 111 21.46 -7.21 5.15
C SER A 111 20.76 -6.05 4.46
N PRO A 112 19.42 -6.09 4.30
CA PRO A 112 18.67 -4.95 3.76
C PRO A 112 19.03 -3.71 4.58
N PRO A 113 19.14 -2.51 3.92
CA PRO A 113 19.51 -1.29 4.61
C PRO A 113 18.54 -1.09 5.77
N GLY A 114 19.07 -1.10 6.99
CA GLY A 114 18.30 -0.81 8.19
C GLY A 114 17.64 0.55 8.04
N HIS A 115 16.48 0.77 8.69
CA HIS A 115 15.82 2.08 8.80
C HIS A 115 16.73 3.07 9.55
N GLY A 116 17.85 3.48 8.89
CA GLY A 116 18.76 4.50 9.36
C GLY A 116 18.12 5.88 9.32
N ARG A 117 18.70 6.85 10.03
CA ARG A 117 18.31 8.26 9.92
C ARG A 117 18.52 8.72 8.49
N HIS A 118 17.53 9.40 7.93
CA HIS A 118 17.64 9.99 6.61
C HIS A 118 18.81 10.99 6.56
N GLY A 119 19.63 10.93 5.51
CA GLY A 119 20.63 11.95 5.22
C GLY A 119 19.96 13.31 4.92
N ALA A 120 20.74 14.39 5.04
CA ALA A 120 20.23 15.75 4.77
C ALA A 120 19.66 15.90 3.34
N ASP A 121 20.18 15.17 2.38
CA ASP A 121 19.81 15.23 0.96
C ASP A 121 18.37 14.78 0.68
N VAL A 122 17.75 14.04 1.61
CA VAL A 122 16.35 13.60 1.51
C VAL A 122 15.38 14.77 1.71
N TYR A 123 15.80 15.83 2.42
CA TYR A 123 14.96 16.99 2.74
C TYR A 123 14.96 18.03 1.61
N ARG A 124 14.48 17.62 0.42
CA ARG A 124 14.51 18.44 -0.82
C ARG A 124 13.75 19.78 -0.71
N ALA A 125 12.77 19.88 0.19
CA ALA A 125 11.99 21.09 0.44
C ALA A 125 12.57 21.96 1.56
N ALA A 126 13.70 21.59 2.15
CA ALA A 126 14.33 22.37 3.22
C ALA A 126 14.93 23.66 2.65
N GLN A 127 14.64 24.79 3.29
CA GLN A 127 15.30 26.06 2.97
C GLN A 127 16.78 25.98 3.38
N THR A 128 17.66 26.26 2.43
CA THR A 128 19.10 26.31 2.70
C THR A 128 19.49 27.70 3.22
N VAL A 129 20.04 27.74 4.41
CA VAL A 129 20.61 28.96 5.00
C VAL A 129 22.12 28.81 5.06
N ALA A 130 22.83 29.70 4.39
CA ALA A 130 24.29 29.70 4.40
C ALA A 130 24.80 30.43 5.66
N CYS A 131 25.34 29.68 6.61
CA CYS A 131 26.01 30.24 7.80
C CYS A 131 27.50 30.44 7.44
N ARG A 132 27.93 31.69 7.43
CA ARG A 132 29.34 32.04 7.20
C ARG A 132 30.02 32.26 8.55
N HIS A 133 31.33 32.03 8.58
CA HIS A 133 32.12 32.38 9.78
C HIS A 133 32.16 33.90 9.93
N GLU A 134 31.90 34.43 11.12
CA GLU A 134 31.79 35.88 11.36
C GLU A 134 33.16 36.55 11.40
N GLU A 135 34.17 35.84 11.90
CA GLU A 135 35.49 36.41 12.22
C GLU A 135 36.60 35.94 11.27
N LEU A 136 36.37 34.91 10.43
CA LEU A 136 37.42 34.33 9.61
C LEU A 136 37.02 34.32 8.11
N ALA A 137 37.95 34.71 7.25
CA ALA A 137 37.74 34.69 5.82
C ALA A 137 38.75 33.75 5.07
N VAL A 138 38.35 33.31 3.88
CA VAL A 138 39.23 32.50 3.02
C VAL A 138 40.44 33.31 2.58
N GLY A 139 41.64 32.74 2.72
CA GLY A 139 42.91 33.41 2.40
C GLY A 139 43.59 34.07 3.59
N GLU A 140 42.93 34.21 4.72
CA GLU A 140 43.55 34.73 5.96
C GLU A 140 44.52 33.74 6.59
N GLN A 141 45.44 34.24 7.40
CA GLN A 141 46.35 33.40 8.16
C GLN A 141 45.58 32.61 9.24
N CYS A 142 45.99 31.39 9.48
CA CYS A 142 45.38 30.52 10.49
C CYS A 142 45.62 31.12 11.90
N PRO A 143 44.58 31.48 12.67
CA PRO A 143 44.73 32.06 14.00
C PRO A 143 45.34 31.09 15.01
N ALA A 144 45.23 29.78 14.77
CA ALA A 144 45.77 28.76 15.68
C ALA A 144 47.28 28.54 15.53
N CYS A 145 47.83 28.66 14.35
CA CYS A 145 49.25 28.35 14.10
C CYS A 145 50.05 29.51 13.48
N GLY A 146 49.39 30.55 12.95
CA GLY A 146 50.02 31.71 12.30
C GLY A 146 50.86 31.44 11.05
N ARG A 147 50.84 30.21 10.51
CA ARG A 147 51.72 29.79 9.39
C ARG A 147 51.00 29.45 8.12
N GLY A 148 49.79 28.88 8.21
CA GLY A 148 49.01 28.47 7.05
C GLY A 148 47.92 29.49 6.70
N THR A 149 47.33 29.38 5.53
CA THR A 149 46.17 30.18 5.08
C THR A 149 44.90 29.32 5.11
N LEU A 150 43.79 29.98 5.42
CA LEU A 150 42.47 29.34 5.49
C LEU A 150 41.94 29.08 4.05
N TYR A 151 41.43 27.89 3.80
CA TYR A 151 40.77 27.54 2.56
C TYR A 151 39.38 26.92 2.83
N ARG A 152 38.49 26.99 1.83
CA ARG A 152 37.10 26.52 1.96
C ARG A 152 37.02 24.99 1.88
N LEU A 153 36.38 24.37 2.82
CA LEU A 153 35.93 22.97 2.79
C LEU A 153 34.44 22.88 2.38
N PRO A 154 33.97 21.72 1.93
CA PRO A 154 32.53 21.48 1.82
C PRO A 154 31.84 21.78 3.16
N PRO A 155 30.70 22.50 3.16
CA PRO A 155 30.03 22.88 4.39
C PRO A 155 29.49 21.66 5.14
N GLY A 156 29.59 21.67 6.45
CA GLY A 156 28.82 20.76 7.30
C GLY A 156 27.32 21.10 7.19
N VAL A 157 26.45 20.10 7.27
CA VAL A 157 25.01 20.29 7.17
C VAL A 157 24.34 19.92 8.50
N GLU A 158 23.60 20.85 9.09
CA GLU A 158 22.76 20.61 10.25
C GLU A 158 21.30 20.84 9.88
N MET A 159 20.44 19.85 10.21
CA MET A 159 19.00 19.95 9.96
C MET A 159 18.26 20.36 11.22
N ARG A 160 17.30 21.29 11.07
CA ARG A 160 16.31 21.64 12.07
C ARG A 160 14.93 21.43 11.46
N LEU A 161 14.06 20.71 12.16
CA LEU A 161 12.69 20.43 11.76
C LEU A 161 11.76 21.20 12.68
N ASP A 162 10.87 21.97 12.10
CA ASP A 162 9.85 22.73 12.83
C ASP A 162 8.44 22.27 12.42
N GLY A 163 7.46 22.46 13.30
CA GLY A 163 6.07 22.09 13.10
C GLY A 163 5.22 23.30 12.75
N HIS A 164 4.47 23.18 11.64
CA HIS A 164 3.51 24.19 11.21
C HIS A 164 2.10 23.62 11.16
N ALA A 165 1.09 24.46 11.42
CA ALA A 165 -0.30 24.12 11.10
C ALA A 165 -0.46 23.86 9.62
N LEU A 166 -1.45 23.01 9.24
CA LEU A 166 -1.73 22.71 7.83
C LEU A 166 -2.00 23.99 7.05
N LEU A 167 -2.81 24.89 7.60
CA LEU A 167 -3.08 26.22 7.04
C LEU A 167 -2.62 27.29 8.03
N SER A 168 -2.13 28.40 7.49
CA SER A 168 -1.88 29.63 8.21
C SER A 168 -2.74 30.76 7.64
N ALA A 169 -3.00 31.81 8.43
CA ALA A 169 -3.75 32.96 7.99
C ALA A 169 -3.00 34.26 8.31
N VAL A 170 -3.09 35.20 7.39
CA VAL A 170 -2.61 36.58 7.59
C VAL A 170 -3.81 37.50 7.61
N ARG A 171 -3.93 38.32 8.64
CA ARG A 171 -4.99 39.31 8.77
C ARG A 171 -4.45 40.67 8.36
N TYR A 172 -4.99 41.22 7.29
CA TYR A 172 -4.68 42.59 6.82
C TYR A 172 -5.70 43.57 7.40
N GLU A 173 -5.25 44.51 8.24
CA GLU A 173 -6.06 45.61 8.78
C GLU A 173 -5.88 46.81 7.89
N VAL A 174 -6.93 47.14 7.13
CA VAL A 174 -6.90 48.20 6.10
C VAL A 174 -7.46 49.48 6.69
N GLU A 175 -6.60 50.50 6.82
CA GLU A 175 -6.96 51.78 7.38
C GLU A 175 -8.07 52.46 6.53
N LYS A 176 -9.05 53.03 7.22
CA LYS A 176 -10.12 53.82 6.63
C LYS A 176 -10.16 55.21 7.23
N LEU A 177 -10.00 56.20 6.42
CA LEU A 177 -10.07 57.61 6.79
C LEU A 177 -11.35 58.22 6.21
N ARG A 178 -12.06 59.01 7.01
CA ARG A 178 -13.27 59.70 6.59
C ARG A 178 -13.10 61.19 6.65
N CYS A 179 -13.46 61.93 5.58
CA CYS A 179 -13.47 63.38 5.61
C CYS A 179 -14.62 63.88 6.50
N SER A 180 -14.30 64.81 7.44
CA SER A 180 -15.27 65.39 8.37
C SER A 180 -16.25 66.35 7.66
N ALA A 181 -15.88 66.91 6.54
CA ALA A 181 -16.71 67.90 5.80
C ALA A 181 -17.64 67.24 4.78
N CYS A 182 -17.14 66.38 3.88
CA CYS A 182 -17.94 65.76 2.80
C CYS A 182 -18.33 64.30 3.09
N GLY A 183 -17.83 63.67 4.16
CA GLY A 183 -18.14 62.29 4.49
C GLY A 183 -17.47 61.22 3.62
N GLN A 184 -16.69 61.61 2.61
CA GLN A 184 -15.95 60.69 1.73
C GLN A 184 -15.03 59.78 2.53
N VAL A 185 -15.06 58.47 2.22
CA VAL A 185 -14.20 57.44 2.86
C VAL A 185 -13.08 57.05 1.91
N PHE A 186 -11.87 57.09 2.42
CA PHE A 186 -10.64 56.66 1.76
C PHE A 186 -10.16 55.39 2.46
N THR A 187 -9.96 54.33 1.67
CA THR A 187 -9.49 53.03 2.21
C THR A 187 -8.11 52.72 1.64
N ALA A 188 -7.18 52.38 2.49
CA ALA A 188 -5.84 51.93 2.08
C ALA A 188 -5.92 50.67 1.23
N SER A 189 -4.95 50.44 0.37
CA SER A 189 -4.85 49.24 -0.45
C SER A 189 -4.12 48.11 0.33
N VAL A 190 -4.54 46.88 0.10
CA VAL A 190 -3.81 45.70 0.55
C VAL A 190 -2.54 45.54 -0.31
N PRO A 191 -1.37 45.17 0.27
CA PRO A 191 -0.15 44.95 -0.53
C PRO A 191 -0.37 43.93 -1.66
N ALA A 192 0.20 44.19 -2.83
CA ALA A 192 0.05 43.32 -4.01
C ALA A 192 0.47 41.84 -3.72
N ALA A 193 1.46 41.65 -2.86
CA ALA A 193 1.92 40.33 -2.44
C ALA A 193 0.86 39.50 -1.70
N ALA A 194 -0.21 40.13 -1.17
CA ALA A 194 -1.30 39.41 -0.51
C ALA A 194 -2.20 38.67 -1.50
N GLY A 195 -2.11 39.01 -2.79
CA GLY A 195 -3.01 38.49 -3.83
C GLY A 195 -4.45 38.97 -3.67
N THR A 196 -5.33 38.44 -4.48
CA THR A 196 -6.75 38.81 -4.52
C THR A 196 -7.67 37.75 -3.93
N GLU A 197 -7.19 36.51 -3.82
CA GLU A 197 -7.98 35.37 -3.36
C GLU A 197 -7.78 35.09 -1.86
N LYS A 198 -8.86 34.72 -1.18
CA LYS A 198 -8.81 34.34 0.23
C LYS A 198 -8.01 33.06 0.46
N TYR A 199 -8.11 32.11 -0.46
CA TYR A 199 -7.41 30.82 -0.40
C TYR A 199 -6.41 30.74 -1.55
N THR A 200 -5.12 30.60 -1.23
CA THR A 200 -4.07 30.43 -2.23
C THR A 200 -4.13 29.04 -2.86
N SER A 201 -3.54 28.88 -4.04
CA SER A 201 -3.36 27.56 -4.69
C SER A 201 -2.68 26.55 -3.74
N ARG A 202 -1.72 27.01 -2.93
CA ARG A 202 -1.03 26.18 -1.93
C ARG A 202 -1.97 25.72 -0.81
N ALA A 203 -2.83 26.61 -0.30
CA ALA A 203 -3.83 26.23 0.72
C ALA A 203 -4.81 25.19 0.19
N ARG A 204 -5.31 25.35 -1.03
CA ARG A 204 -6.17 24.37 -1.72
C ARG A 204 -5.48 23.03 -1.91
N ALA A 205 -4.23 23.03 -2.37
CA ALA A 205 -3.44 21.82 -2.57
C ALA A 205 -3.20 21.06 -1.25
N VAL A 206 -2.90 21.76 -0.15
CA VAL A 206 -2.76 21.18 1.20
C VAL A 206 -4.06 20.51 1.65
N LEU A 207 -5.21 21.17 1.48
CA LEU A 207 -6.53 20.60 1.80
C LEU A 207 -6.81 19.34 0.97
N ALA A 208 -6.52 19.37 -0.34
CA ALA A 208 -6.69 18.22 -1.22
C ALA A 208 -5.79 17.05 -0.79
N LEU A 209 -4.53 17.29 -0.45
CA LEU A 209 -3.61 16.25 0.05
C LEU A 209 -4.05 15.71 1.42
N ALA A 210 -4.49 16.56 2.35
CA ALA A 210 -4.99 16.14 3.65
C ALA A 210 -6.21 15.21 3.48
N ARG A 211 -7.10 15.52 2.55
CA ARG A 211 -8.30 14.74 2.29
C ARG A 211 -8.01 13.45 1.52
N TYR A 212 -7.37 13.54 0.35
CA TYR A 212 -7.30 12.44 -0.62
C TYR A 212 -6.05 11.58 -0.51
N TYR A 213 -4.97 12.10 0.10
CA TYR A 213 -3.77 11.31 0.39
C TYR A 213 -3.73 10.83 1.83
N LEU A 214 -3.92 11.72 2.82
CA LEU A 214 -3.93 11.34 4.24
C LEU A 214 -5.26 10.67 4.65
N GLY A 215 -6.35 10.90 3.91
CA GLY A 215 -7.67 10.34 4.19
C GLY A 215 -8.39 11.02 5.36
N LEU A 216 -8.07 12.28 5.65
CA LEU A 216 -8.72 13.03 6.73
C LEU A 216 -10.13 13.47 6.30
N PRO A 217 -11.19 13.17 7.06
CA PRO A 217 -12.54 13.70 6.79
C PRO A 217 -12.59 15.20 7.00
N TRP A 218 -13.41 15.91 6.20
CA TRP A 218 -13.53 17.37 6.27
C TRP A 218 -13.86 17.88 7.67
N HIS A 219 -14.80 17.25 8.38
CA HIS A 219 -15.19 17.66 9.74
C HIS A 219 -14.05 17.51 10.77
N ARG A 220 -13.14 16.52 10.62
CA ARG A 220 -11.97 16.39 11.50
C ARG A 220 -10.92 17.42 11.16
N LEU A 221 -10.79 17.75 9.89
CA LEU A 221 -9.88 18.78 9.44
C LEU A 221 -10.37 20.17 9.89
N GLU A 222 -11.70 20.43 9.86
CA GLU A 222 -12.32 21.61 10.45
C GLU A 222 -12.00 21.71 11.95
N GLY A 223 -12.25 20.65 12.71
CA GLY A 223 -11.93 20.61 14.14
C GLY A 223 -10.45 20.86 14.43
N PHE A 224 -9.55 20.24 13.66
CA PHE A 224 -8.11 20.49 13.79
C PHE A 224 -7.74 21.94 13.47
N GLN A 225 -8.25 22.50 12.37
CA GLN A 225 -7.97 23.87 11.98
C GLN A 225 -8.54 24.89 12.98
N ALA A 226 -9.71 24.61 13.57
CA ALA A 226 -10.26 25.43 14.66
C ALA A 226 -9.38 25.37 15.92
N LEU A 227 -8.87 24.18 16.28
CA LEU A 227 -7.97 24.00 17.43
C LEU A 227 -6.67 24.80 17.30
N VAL A 228 -6.11 24.90 16.09
CA VAL A 228 -4.90 25.67 15.81
C VAL A 228 -5.16 27.14 15.46
N GLY A 229 -6.38 27.64 15.66
CA GLY A 229 -6.74 29.07 15.51
C GLY A 229 -6.96 29.55 14.08
N VAL A 230 -7.08 28.64 13.10
CA VAL A 230 -7.36 28.98 11.69
C VAL A 230 -8.59 28.19 11.22
N PRO A 231 -9.81 28.50 11.72
CA PRO A 231 -11.00 27.74 11.40
C PRO A 231 -11.38 27.86 9.91
N VAL A 232 -11.63 26.71 9.28
CA VAL A 232 -12.15 26.61 7.91
C VAL A 232 -13.31 25.61 7.93
N PRO A 233 -14.56 26.05 7.68
CA PRO A 233 -15.71 25.17 7.64
C PRO A 233 -15.56 24.01 6.63
N ASP A 234 -16.11 22.85 6.93
CA ASP A 234 -16.02 21.64 6.11
C ASP A 234 -16.58 21.84 4.70
N ALA A 235 -17.70 22.58 4.54
CA ALA A 235 -18.25 22.95 3.24
C ALA A 235 -17.25 23.80 2.44
N THR A 236 -16.60 24.78 3.08
CA THR A 236 -15.59 25.61 2.41
C THR A 236 -14.37 24.78 2.01
N GLN A 237 -13.95 23.83 2.85
CA GLN A 237 -12.85 22.91 2.52
C GLN A 237 -13.20 22.06 1.29
N TRP A 238 -14.45 21.59 1.21
CA TRP A 238 -14.95 20.89 0.04
C TRP A 238 -14.87 21.77 -1.23
N ASP A 239 -15.38 23.01 -1.19
CA ASP A 239 -15.35 23.93 -2.33
C ASP A 239 -13.91 24.18 -2.81
N GLN A 240 -12.95 24.33 -1.88
CA GLN A 240 -11.55 24.49 -2.24
C GLN A 240 -10.95 23.19 -2.85
N GLY A 241 -11.34 22.03 -2.36
CA GLY A 241 -10.95 20.72 -2.92
C GLY A 241 -11.52 20.49 -4.31
N GLU A 242 -12.77 20.89 -4.56
CA GLU A 242 -13.44 20.81 -5.85
C GLU A 242 -12.71 21.65 -6.91
N ILE A 243 -12.30 22.88 -6.58
CA ILE A 243 -11.49 23.74 -7.48
C ILE A 243 -10.20 23.02 -7.92
N VAL A 244 -9.51 22.32 -7.01
CA VAL A 244 -8.32 21.54 -7.36
C VAL A 244 -8.69 20.38 -8.29
N GLY A 245 -9.81 19.70 -8.01
CA GLY A 245 -10.36 18.64 -8.86
C GLY A 245 -10.62 19.12 -10.28
N ASP A 246 -11.26 20.27 -10.42
CA ASP A 246 -11.53 20.88 -11.71
C ASP A 246 -10.24 21.24 -12.47
N CYS A 247 -9.25 21.83 -11.79
CA CYS A 247 -7.97 22.16 -12.41
C CYS A 247 -7.21 20.91 -12.88
N THR A 248 -7.33 19.80 -12.17
CA THR A 248 -6.64 18.53 -12.48
C THR A 248 -7.43 17.60 -13.40
N HIS A 249 -8.71 17.90 -13.68
CA HIS A 249 -9.56 17.08 -14.54
C HIS A 249 -8.98 16.84 -15.96
N PRO A 250 -8.43 17.82 -16.69
CA PRO A 250 -7.81 17.56 -18.00
C PRO A 250 -6.62 16.62 -17.92
N ILE A 251 -5.83 16.72 -16.85
CA ILE A 251 -4.71 15.81 -16.58
C ILE A 251 -5.23 14.38 -16.37
N PHE A 252 -6.26 14.21 -15.51
CA PHE A 252 -6.88 12.91 -15.28
C PHE A 252 -7.38 12.28 -16.59
N LYS A 253 -8.05 13.06 -17.45
CA LYS A 253 -8.51 12.56 -18.75
C LYS A 253 -7.38 12.15 -19.67
N TYR A 254 -6.27 12.87 -19.64
CA TYR A 254 -5.10 12.50 -20.43
C TYR A 254 -4.37 11.26 -19.83
N LEU A 255 -4.30 11.17 -18.51
CA LEU A 255 -3.78 9.97 -17.84
C LEU A 255 -4.60 8.71 -18.19
N GLU A 256 -5.94 8.82 -18.35
CA GLU A 256 -6.76 7.72 -18.85
C GLU A 256 -6.36 7.29 -20.28
N GLN A 257 -6.09 8.24 -21.16
CA GLN A 257 -5.63 7.93 -22.53
C GLN A 257 -4.28 7.21 -22.52
N LEU A 258 -3.34 7.69 -21.72
CA LEU A 258 -2.03 7.06 -21.58
C LEU A 258 -2.11 5.68 -20.91
N ALA A 259 -2.88 5.55 -19.83
CA ALA A 259 -3.05 4.29 -19.12
C ALA A 259 -3.65 3.18 -19.99
N ALA A 260 -4.54 3.55 -20.93
CA ALA A 260 -5.06 2.63 -21.92
C ALA A 260 -3.98 2.02 -22.83
N GLN A 261 -2.81 2.67 -22.96
CA GLN A 261 -1.68 2.21 -23.76
C GLN A 261 -0.73 1.30 -22.96
N GLY A 262 -1.01 1.03 -21.68
CA GLY A 262 -0.13 0.23 -20.81
C GLY A 262 0.10 -1.18 -21.34
N GLU A 263 1.30 -1.70 -21.12
CA GLU A 263 1.68 -3.07 -21.43
C GLU A 263 1.16 -4.04 -20.37
N VAL A 264 1.17 -3.60 -19.10
CA VAL A 264 0.66 -4.35 -17.96
C VAL A 264 -0.29 -3.45 -17.16
N ILE A 265 -1.45 -3.98 -16.83
CA ILE A 265 -2.45 -3.29 -16.00
C ILE A 265 -2.79 -4.19 -14.81
N PHE A 266 -2.59 -3.65 -13.62
CA PHE A 266 -3.03 -4.26 -12.36
C PHE A 266 -4.36 -3.66 -11.96
N GLN A 267 -5.30 -4.50 -11.51
CA GLN A 267 -6.60 -4.00 -11.07
C GLN A 267 -7.13 -4.75 -9.87
N ASP A 268 -7.89 -4.02 -9.05
CA ASP A 268 -8.61 -4.62 -7.93
C ASP A 268 -9.73 -3.67 -7.46
N ASP A 269 -10.72 -4.22 -6.74
CA ASP A 269 -11.89 -3.52 -6.21
C ASP A 269 -11.93 -3.54 -4.69
N THR A 270 -12.46 -2.47 -4.11
CA THR A 270 -12.87 -2.45 -2.71
C THR A 270 -14.28 -1.86 -2.58
N PRO A 271 -15.15 -2.36 -1.68
CA PRO A 271 -16.46 -1.77 -1.48
C PRO A 271 -16.38 -0.27 -1.21
N GLY A 272 -17.20 0.52 -1.90
CA GLY A 272 -17.39 1.95 -1.70
C GLY A 272 -18.75 2.27 -1.06
N ARG A 273 -18.96 3.53 -0.68
CA ARG A 273 -20.26 4.03 -0.18
C ARG A 273 -20.47 5.45 -0.68
N VAL A 274 -21.60 5.66 -1.38
CA VAL A 274 -22.06 6.96 -1.85
C VAL A 274 -23.51 7.12 -1.37
N LEU A 275 -23.82 8.18 -0.61
CA LEU A 275 -25.13 8.32 0.04
C LEU A 275 -26.27 8.42 -0.95
N THR A 276 -26.14 9.23 -2.01
CA THR A 276 -27.18 9.34 -3.03
C THR A 276 -27.48 7.99 -3.69
N LEU A 277 -26.46 7.17 -3.96
CA LEU A 277 -26.66 5.81 -4.49
C LEU A 277 -27.29 4.85 -3.46
N ILE A 278 -27.06 5.06 -2.16
CA ILE A 278 -27.73 4.28 -1.10
C ILE A 278 -29.22 4.62 -1.08
N GLU A 279 -29.59 5.90 -1.18
CA GLU A 279 -30.97 6.37 -1.25
C GLU A 279 -31.69 5.80 -2.47
N GLU A 280 -31.08 5.86 -3.66
CA GLU A 280 -31.57 5.22 -4.87
C GLU A 280 -31.79 3.72 -4.69
N ASN A 281 -30.85 3.01 -4.06
CA ASN A 281 -30.96 1.59 -3.78
C ASN A 281 -32.13 1.28 -2.83
N GLN A 282 -32.39 2.12 -1.83
CA GLN A 282 -33.53 1.98 -0.93
C GLN A 282 -34.86 2.15 -1.69
N LEU A 283 -34.96 3.16 -2.55
CA LEU A 283 -36.13 3.37 -3.40
C LEU A 283 -36.36 2.21 -4.37
N ALA A 284 -35.29 1.73 -5.03
CA ALA A 284 -35.39 0.60 -5.95
C ALA A 284 -35.82 -0.70 -5.24
N ARG A 285 -35.35 -0.93 -4.02
CA ARG A 285 -35.79 -2.08 -3.20
C ARG A 285 -37.26 -1.98 -2.80
N ALA A 286 -37.70 -0.81 -2.37
CA ALA A 286 -39.11 -0.56 -2.02
C ALA A 286 -40.03 -0.78 -3.24
N GLN A 287 -39.63 -0.29 -4.41
CA GLN A 287 -40.37 -0.51 -5.67
C GLN A 287 -40.42 -1.99 -6.07
N ALA A 288 -39.28 -2.71 -5.96
CA ALA A 288 -39.24 -4.15 -6.25
C ALA A 288 -40.16 -4.93 -5.30
N GLN A 289 -40.13 -4.61 -4.02
CA GLN A 289 -41.02 -5.22 -3.01
C GLN A 289 -42.50 -4.95 -3.29
N ALA A 290 -42.85 -3.73 -3.69
CA ALA A 290 -44.23 -3.38 -4.09
C ALA A 290 -44.67 -4.16 -5.35
N GLN A 291 -43.74 -4.58 -6.20
CA GLN A 291 -43.99 -5.42 -7.39
C GLN A 291 -43.88 -6.93 -7.10
N GLY A 292 -43.75 -7.34 -5.83
CA GLY A 292 -43.58 -8.75 -5.47
C GLY A 292 -42.23 -9.38 -5.86
N LYS A 293 -41.21 -8.57 -6.22
CA LYS A 293 -39.89 -9.04 -6.57
C LYS A 293 -38.99 -9.13 -5.33
N VAL A 294 -38.13 -10.16 -5.28
CA VAL A 294 -37.16 -10.37 -4.18
C VAL A 294 -35.98 -9.40 -4.26
N LYS A 295 -35.62 -8.97 -5.47
CA LYS A 295 -34.49 -8.07 -5.73
C LYS A 295 -34.90 -6.98 -6.73
N PRO A 296 -34.33 -5.77 -6.63
CA PRO A 296 -34.50 -4.76 -7.66
C PRO A 296 -33.82 -5.19 -8.96
N ASP A 297 -34.36 -4.73 -10.08
CA ASP A 297 -33.79 -4.99 -11.43
C ASP A 297 -32.48 -4.22 -11.66
N THR A 298 -32.23 -3.21 -10.83
CA THR A 298 -31.03 -2.37 -10.90
C THR A 298 -29.92 -2.86 -9.98
N ARG A 299 -28.67 -2.67 -10.42
CA ARG A 299 -27.48 -2.96 -9.61
C ARG A 299 -27.43 -2.09 -8.37
N THR A 300 -27.20 -2.70 -7.19
CA THR A 300 -27.14 -2.01 -5.89
C THR A 300 -25.72 -1.95 -5.30
N GLY A 301 -24.74 -2.64 -5.89
CA GLY A 301 -23.34 -2.61 -5.46
C GLY A 301 -22.67 -1.27 -5.73
N MET A 302 -21.69 -0.92 -4.87
CA MET A 302 -20.84 0.27 -5.04
C MET A 302 -19.41 -0.12 -4.73
N GLN A 303 -18.48 0.23 -5.62
CA GLN A 303 -17.08 -0.14 -5.53
C GLN A 303 -16.18 1.08 -5.72
N THR A 304 -14.96 1.00 -5.22
CA THR A 304 -13.84 1.82 -5.65
C THR A 304 -12.83 0.90 -6.31
N THR A 305 -12.66 1.07 -7.61
CA THR A 305 -11.66 0.37 -8.43
C THR A 305 -10.34 1.12 -8.40
N ALA A 306 -9.22 0.40 -8.30
CA ALA A 306 -7.90 0.91 -8.63
C ALA A 306 -7.37 0.19 -9.87
N LEU A 307 -6.95 0.96 -10.88
CA LEU A 307 -6.26 0.50 -12.07
C LEU A 307 -4.86 1.11 -12.09
N ILE A 308 -3.83 0.29 -12.13
CA ILE A 308 -2.44 0.74 -12.18
C ILE A 308 -1.84 0.24 -13.50
N ALA A 309 -1.64 1.17 -14.44
CA ALA A 309 -1.09 0.86 -15.74
C ALA A 309 0.42 1.12 -15.77
N GLN A 310 1.19 0.15 -16.24
CA GLN A 310 2.59 0.30 -16.58
C GLN A 310 2.69 0.71 -18.04
N VAL A 311 3.26 1.88 -18.32
CA VAL A 311 3.49 2.43 -19.65
C VAL A 311 4.98 2.72 -19.79
N GLY A 312 5.72 1.81 -20.40
CA GLY A 312 7.17 1.83 -20.35
C GLY A 312 7.67 1.79 -18.90
N GLU A 313 8.49 2.76 -18.50
CA GLU A 313 9.00 2.87 -17.12
C GLU A 313 8.04 3.59 -16.16
N ARG A 314 6.91 4.11 -16.64
CA ARG A 314 5.99 4.94 -15.87
C ARG A 314 4.81 4.13 -15.35
N ARG A 315 4.38 4.46 -14.13
CA ARG A 315 3.17 3.90 -13.53
C ARG A 315 2.10 4.97 -13.38
N ILE A 316 0.93 4.73 -13.97
CA ILE A 316 -0.24 5.60 -13.91
C ILE A 316 -1.27 4.93 -13.02
N CYS A 317 -1.70 5.65 -11.98
CA CYS A 317 -2.72 5.17 -11.04
C CYS A 317 -4.06 5.85 -11.36
N LEU A 318 -5.10 5.06 -11.60
CA LEU A 318 -6.46 5.55 -11.81
C LEU A 318 -7.39 4.94 -10.76
N TYR A 319 -8.27 5.77 -10.20
CA TYR A 319 -9.29 5.35 -9.26
C TYR A 319 -10.67 5.72 -9.80
N TYR A 320 -11.62 4.80 -9.61
CA TYR A 320 -13.02 5.02 -10.01
C TYR A 320 -13.94 4.57 -8.87
N THR A 321 -14.77 5.47 -8.38
CA THR A 321 -15.74 5.16 -7.33
C THR A 321 -17.16 5.29 -7.89
N GLY A 322 -17.96 4.23 -7.80
CA GLY A 322 -19.33 4.18 -8.31
C GLY A 322 -19.90 2.78 -8.37
N ARG A 323 -20.85 2.53 -9.28
CA ARG A 323 -21.55 1.25 -9.42
C ARG A 323 -20.77 0.21 -10.25
N ARG A 324 -19.76 0.65 -11.02
CA ARG A 324 -18.99 -0.22 -11.92
C ARG A 324 -17.92 -1.00 -11.14
N HIS A 325 -17.76 -2.26 -11.53
CA HIS A 325 -16.65 -3.11 -11.08
C HIS A 325 -15.37 -2.86 -11.90
N ALA A 326 -14.26 -3.43 -11.45
CA ALA A 326 -12.95 -3.29 -12.09
C ALA A 326 -12.98 -3.73 -13.56
N GLY A 327 -13.60 -4.85 -13.89
CA GLY A 327 -13.72 -5.31 -15.28
C GLY A 327 -14.44 -4.31 -16.19
N GLU A 328 -15.49 -3.66 -15.71
CA GLU A 328 -16.25 -2.65 -16.48
C GLU A 328 -15.47 -1.34 -16.64
N ASN A 329 -14.76 -0.91 -15.58
CA ASN A 329 -13.90 0.26 -15.62
C ASN A 329 -12.72 0.03 -16.55
N LEU A 330 -12.13 -1.17 -16.52
CA LEU A 330 -11.07 -1.58 -17.43
C LEU A 330 -11.57 -1.62 -18.89
N ALA A 331 -12.72 -2.23 -19.16
CA ALA A 331 -13.29 -2.26 -20.50
C ALA A 331 -13.49 -0.84 -21.05
N ALA A 332 -14.05 0.06 -20.24
CA ALA A 332 -14.21 1.47 -20.59
C ALA A 332 -12.86 2.19 -20.82
N LEU A 333 -11.82 1.85 -20.08
CA LEU A 333 -10.46 2.38 -20.28
C LEU A 333 -9.90 1.88 -21.62
N LEU A 334 -10.01 0.58 -21.91
CA LEU A 334 -9.45 -0.04 -23.10
C LEU A 334 -10.11 0.42 -24.40
N THR A 335 -11.31 1.03 -24.38
CA THR A 335 -11.88 1.68 -25.56
C THR A 335 -11.02 2.85 -26.08
N LYS A 336 -10.12 3.39 -25.23
CA LYS A 336 -9.17 4.47 -25.56
C LYS A 336 -7.82 3.94 -26.06
N ARG A 337 -7.65 2.59 -26.14
CA ARG A 337 -6.42 1.98 -26.63
C ARG A 337 -6.28 2.19 -28.12
N GLU A 338 -5.08 2.59 -28.54
CA GLU A 338 -4.77 2.85 -29.96
C GLU A 338 -4.89 1.57 -30.80
N PRO A 339 -5.46 1.65 -31.99
CA PRO A 339 -5.50 0.53 -32.92
C PRO A 339 -4.07 0.05 -33.26
N GLY A 340 -3.88 -1.26 -33.30
CA GLY A 340 -2.57 -1.86 -33.64
C GLY A 340 -1.63 -2.09 -32.45
N ARG A 341 -1.93 -1.55 -31.27
CA ARG A 341 -1.22 -1.97 -30.06
C ARG A 341 -1.63 -3.38 -29.66
N GLY A 342 -0.68 -4.22 -29.27
CA GLY A 342 -0.93 -5.56 -28.73
C GLY A 342 -1.86 -5.54 -27.52
N LYS A 343 -2.41 -6.70 -27.16
CA LYS A 343 -3.25 -6.84 -25.96
C LYS A 343 -2.43 -6.58 -24.70
N PRO A 344 -2.93 -5.80 -23.73
CA PRO A 344 -2.24 -5.63 -22.45
C PRO A 344 -2.33 -6.91 -21.61
N LEU A 345 -1.32 -7.17 -20.80
CA LEU A 345 -1.40 -8.12 -19.70
C LEU A 345 -2.24 -7.48 -18.58
N VAL A 346 -3.25 -8.20 -18.10
CA VAL A 346 -4.10 -7.69 -17.00
C VAL A 346 -4.03 -8.64 -15.82
N MET A 347 -3.48 -8.14 -14.72
CA MET A 347 -3.35 -8.86 -13.46
C MET A 347 -4.49 -8.50 -12.52
N SER A 348 -5.21 -9.52 -12.04
CA SER A 348 -6.26 -9.39 -11.03
C SER A 348 -6.35 -10.63 -10.15
N ASP A 349 -7.22 -10.62 -9.15
CA ASP A 349 -7.72 -11.85 -8.56
C ASP A 349 -8.66 -12.58 -9.54
N ALA A 350 -9.02 -13.83 -9.23
CA ALA A 350 -9.85 -14.66 -10.11
C ALA A 350 -11.37 -14.41 -9.95
N LEU A 351 -11.79 -13.30 -9.33
CA LEU A 351 -13.21 -12.97 -9.19
C LEU A 351 -13.81 -12.56 -10.53
N SER A 352 -14.93 -13.18 -10.91
CA SER A 352 -15.56 -13.00 -12.24
C SER A 352 -15.92 -11.56 -12.58
N HIS A 353 -16.27 -10.74 -11.60
CA HIS A 353 -16.59 -9.31 -11.81
C HIS A 353 -15.37 -8.42 -12.10
N ASN A 354 -14.15 -8.94 -11.88
CA ASN A 354 -12.91 -8.28 -12.29
C ASN A 354 -12.53 -8.57 -13.75
N HIS A 355 -13.31 -9.39 -14.46
CA HIS A 355 -12.99 -9.78 -15.81
C HIS A 355 -13.64 -8.85 -16.85
N ALA A 356 -12.82 -8.28 -17.73
CA ALA A 356 -13.25 -7.72 -19.00
C ALA A 356 -13.19 -8.81 -20.10
N GLU A 357 -13.67 -8.50 -21.31
CA GLU A 357 -13.68 -9.45 -22.43
C GLU A 357 -12.26 -9.90 -22.80
N GLU A 358 -12.05 -11.21 -22.94
CA GLU A 358 -10.76 -11.82 -23.30
C GLU A 358 -10.24 -11.41 -24.68
N ALA A 359 -11.14 -10.98 -25.57
CA ALA A 359 -10.75 -10.45 -26.86
C ALA A 359 -9.84 -9.22 -26.76
N LEU A 360 -9.94 -8.46 -25.65
CA LEU A 360 -9.26 -7.17 -25.47
C LEU A 360 -7.93 -7.26 -24.71
N LEU A 361 -7.63 -8.38 -24.04
CA LEU A 361 -6.51 -8.48 -23.08
C LEU A 361 -5.95 -9.90 -22.96
N ILE A 362 -4.79 -10.02 -22.30
CA ILE A 362 -4.22 -11.29 -21.82
C ILE A 362 -4.40 -11.32 -20.30
N ARG A 363 -5.20 -12.27 -19.82
CA ARG A 363 -5.54 -12.39 -18.41
C ARG A 363 -4.42 -13.06 -17.61
N CYS A 364 -4.03 -12.46 -16.50
CA CYS A 364 -3.14 -13.02 -15.51
C CYS A 364 -3.87 -13.08 -14.16
N HIS A 365 -3.76 -14.20 -13.44
CA HIS A 365 -4.29 -14.32 -12.09
C HIS A 365 -3.18 -14.33 -11.05
N CYS A 366 -3.50 -13.81 -9.86
CA CYS A 366 -2.57 -13.58 -8.77
C CYS A 366 -2.20 -14.89 -8.05
N LEU A 367 -0.93 -15.31 -8.13
CA LEU A 367 -0.40 -16.46 -7.39
C LEU A 367 -0.43 -16.23 -5.87
N ALA A 368 -0.33 -14.99 -5.39
CA ALA A 368 -0.39 -14.70 -3.96
C ALA A 368 -1.76 -15.06 -3.35
N HIS A 369 -2.85 -14.87 -4.11
CA HIS A 369 -4.20 -15.30 -3.70
C HIS A 369 -4.32 -16.83 -3.65
N ALA A 370 -3.80 -17.51 -4.65
CA ALA A 370 -3.72 -18.98 -4.66
C ALA A 370 -2.90 -19.51 -3.47
N ARG A 371 -1.70 -18.94 -3.24
CA ARG A 371 -0.84 -19.29 -2.10
C ARG A 371 -1.53 -19.09 -0.75
N ARG A 372 -2.29 -18.00 -0.60
CA ARG A 372 -3.01 -17.68 0.65
C ARG A 372 -3.98 -18.79 1.04
N GLN A 373 -4.72 -19.38 0.08
CA GLN A 373 -5.65 -20.48 0.36
C GLN A 373 -4.94 -21.65 1.07
N PHE A 374 -3.75 -22.04 0.61
CA PHE A 374 -2.97 -23.12 1.24
C PHE A 374 -2.30 -22.68 2.54
N SER A 375 -1.80 -21.45 2.63
CA SER A 375 -1.21 -20.96 3.88
C SER A 375 -2.22 -20.85 5.03
N GLU A 376 -3.50 -20.63 4.72
CA GLU A 376 -4.59 -20.62 5.71
C GLU A 376 -4.99 -22.03 6.15
N LEU A 377 -4.60 -23.06 5.40
CA LEU A 377 -4.87 -24.49 5.70
C LEU A 377 -3.71 -25.21 6.38
N THR A 378 -2.60 -24.50 6.68
CA THR A 378 -1.38 -25.14 7.24
C THR A 378 -1.63 -25.84 8.58
N ASP A 379 -2.59 -25.38 9.37
CA ASP A 379 -2.92 -26.00 10.65
C ASP A 379 -3.70 -27.32 10.47
N ASP A 380 -4.53 -27.43 9.44
CA ASP A 380 -5.40 -28.59 9.17
C ASP A 380 -4.71 -29.61 8.22
N PHE A 381 -3.95 -29.12 7.23
CA PHE A 381 -3.25 -29.92 6.21
C PHE A 381 -1.79 -29.49 6.07
N PRO A 382 -0.95 -29.75 7.09
CA PRO A 382 0.41 -29.19 7.13
C PRO A 382 1.33 -29.71 6.02
N VAL A 383 1.20 -30.98 5.63
CA VAL A 383 2.06 -31.63 4.61
C VAL A 383 1.70 -31.12 3.23
N GLU A 384 0.43 -31.18 2.87
CA GLU A 384 -0.09 -30.78 1.57
C GLU A 384 0.08 -29.28 1.33
N SER A 385 -0.19 -28.47 2.36
CA SER A 385 0.03 -27.03 2.32
C SER A 385 1.51 -26.68 2.13
N ALA A 386 2.42 -27.42 2.81
CA ALA A 386 3.86 -27.19 2.67
C ALA A 386 4.35 -27.46 1.23
N VAL A 387 3.85 -28.52 0.56
CA VAL A 387 4.20 -28.83 -0.83
C VAL A 387 3.89 -27.62 -1.73
N VAL A 388 2.66 -27.10 -1.67
CA VAL A 388 2.23 -26.01 -2.53
C VAL A 388 2.92 -24.69 -2.17
N VAL A 389 2.99 -24.36 -0.87
CA VAL A 389 3.59 -23.10 -0.40
C VAL A 389 5.07 -23.05 -0.73
N ASN A 390 5.82 -24.15 -0.59
CA ASN A 390 7.25 -24.21 -0.93
C ASN A 390 7.49 -24.15 -2.45
N ALA A 391 6.67 -24.83 -3.26
CA ALA A 391 6.77 -24.75 -4.71
C ALA A 391 6.51 -23.30 -5.20
N LEU A 392 5.45 -22.65 -4.71
CA LEU A 392 5.18 -21.26 -5.06
C LEU A 392 6.27 -20.31 -4.54
N LYS A 393 6.81 -20.56 -3.34
CA LYS A 393 7.95 -19.80 -2.81
C LYS A 393 9.15 -19.85 -3.78
N LEU A 394 9.52 -21.04 -4.24
CA LEU A 394 10.63 -21.21 -5.18
C LEU A 394 10.41 -20.41 -6.49
N ILE A 395 9.17 -20.35 -6.99
CA ILE A 395 8.83 -19.55 -8.17
C ILE A 395 9.03 -18.05 -7.91
N TYR A 396 8.68 -17.56 -6.71
CA TYR A 396 8.93 -16.17 -6.31
C TYR A 396 10.43 -15.89 -6.13
N ASP A 397 11.19 -16.85 -5.56
CA ASP A 397 12.64 -16.74 -5.42
C ASP A 397 13.32 -16.62 -6.80
N HIS A 398 12.87 -17.42 -7.81
CA HIS A 398 13.34 -17.29 -9.20
C HIS A 398 13.00 -15.92 -9.82
N ASP A 399 11.82 -15.37 -9.53
CA ASP A 399 11.44 -14.04 -10.03
C ASP A 399 12.27 -12.91 -9.40
N GLU A 400 12.56 -13.02 -8.09
CA GLU A 400 13.45 -12.11 -7.37
C GLU A 400 14.87 -12.16 -7.95
N GLU A 401 15.41 -13.36 -8.19
CA GLU A 401 16.70 -13.53 -8.83
C GLU A 401 16.75 -12.92 -10.25
N ALA A 402 15.69 -13.11 -11.05
CA ALA A 402 15.61 -12.52 -12.38
C ALA A 402 15.56 -10.98 -12.34
N GLN A 403 14.90 -10.40 -11.32
CA GLN A 403 14.87 -8.95 -11.10
C GLN A 403 16.21 -8.43 -10.61
N ASP A 404 16.88 -9.11 -9.69
CA ASP A 404 18.19 -8.72 -9.16
C ASP A 404 19.28 -8.74 -10.24
N GLN A 405 19.14 -9.64 -11.21
CA GLN A 405 19.99 -9.67 -12.42
C GLN A 405 19.64 -8.58 -13.44
N GLY A 406 18.60 -7.79 -13.23
CA GLY A 406 18.16 -6.73 -14.15
C GLY A 406 17.63 -7.26 -15.48
N LEU A 407 17.09 -8.47 -15.53
CA LEU A 407 16.59 -9.08 -16.77
C LEU A 407 15.37 -8.33 -17.30
N ASN A 408 15.38 -8.02 -18.60
CA ASN A 408 14.23 -7.44 -19.28
C ASN A 408 13.07 -8.47 -19.40
N ALA A 409 11.89 -8.03 -19.85
CA ALA A 409 10.69 -8.86 -19.93
C ALA A 409 10.90 -10.17 -20.71
N GLN A 410 11.62 -10.12 -21.84
CA GLN A 410 11.89 -11.31 -22.67
C GLN A 410 12.87 -12.25 -21.98
N ALA A 411 13.94 -11.73 -21.40
CA ALA A 411 14.93 -12.54 -20.66
C ALA A 411 14.31 -13.18 -19.40
N ARG A 412 13.40 -12.48 -18.69
CA ARG A 412 12.65 -13.05 -17.56
C ARG A 412 11.73 -14.19 -18.01
N LEU A 413 11.08 -14.07 -19.16
CA LEU A 413 10.28 -15.18 -19.71
C LEU A 413 11.14 -16.43 -19.91
N VAL A 414 12.32 -16.29 -20.56
CA VAL A 414 13.24 -17.41 -20.79
C VAL A 414 13.71 -17.98 -19.45
N TYR A 415 14.03 -17.13 -18.47
CA TYR A 415 14.44 -17.55 -17.13
C TYR A 415 13.34 -18.37 -16.42
N HIS A 416 12.09 -17.91 -16.48
CA HIS A 416 10.96 -18.68 -15.93
C HIS A 416 10.70 -19.98 -16.67
N GLN A 417 10.89 -20.00 -17.99
CA GLN A 417 10.76 -21.24 -18.78
C GLN A 417 11.84 -22.27 -18.41
N GLU A 418 13.06 -21.82 -18.07
CA GLU A 418 14.15 -22.71 -17.68
C GLU A 418 14.01 -23.19 -16.22
N TYR A 419 13.78 -22.27 -15.27
CA TYR A 419 13.86 -22.57 -13.84
C TYR A 419 12.48 -22.79 -13.18
N SER A 420 11.45 -22.02 -13.55
CA SER A 420 10.15 -22.11 -12.90
C SER A 420 9.22 -23.14 -13.57
N ALA A 421 9.32 -23.39 -14.87
CA ALA A 421 8.45 -24.34 -15.57
C ALA A 421 8.55 -25.77 -15.02
N PRO A 422 9.74 -26.32 -14.67
CA PRO A 422 9.83 -27.64 -14.03
C PRO A 422 9.10 -27.69 -12.69
N VAL A 423 9.18 -26.60 -11.88
CA VAL A 423 8.50 -26.50 -10.58
C VAL A 423 6.98 -26.51 -10.79
N PHE A 424 6.48 -25.69 -11.72
CA PHE A 424 5.04 -25.68 -12.09
C PHE A 424 4.58 -27.03 -12.59
N THR A 425 5.34 -27.72 -13.44
CA THR A 425 5.00 -29.03 -13.98
C THR A 425 4.87 -30.08 -12.87
N THR A 426 5.85 -30.12 -11.96
CA THR A 426 5.84 -31.02 -10.81
C THR A 426 4.65 -30.74 -9.89
N LEU A 427 4.40 -29.45 -9.58
CA LEU A 427 3.27 -29.05 -8.76
C LEU A 427 1.94 -29.44 -9.40
N LYS A 428 1.76 -29.19 -10.71
CA LYS A 428 0.53 -29.57 -11.42
C LYS A 428 0.27 -31.06 -11.35
N THR A 429 1.27 -31.87 -11.65
CA THR A 429 1.17 -33.32 -11.59
C THR A 429 0.77 -33.79 -10.19
N TRP A 430 1.37 -33.21 -9.16
CA TRP A 430 1.03 -33.53 -7.79
C TRP A 430 -0.43 -33.15 -7.45
N LEU A 431 -0.90 -31.95 -7.84
CA LEU A 431 -2.28 -31.50 -7.63
C LEU A 431 -3.30 -32.41 -8.34
N GLU A 432 -3.01 -32.80 -9.58
CA GLU A 432 -3.84 -33.72 -10.35
C GLU A 432 -3.90 -35.10 -9.71
N GLN A 433 -2.80 -35.60 -9.14
CA GLN A 433 -2.78 -36.87 -8.40
C GLN A 433 -3.65 -36.83 -7.14
N GLN A 434 -3.66 -35.72 -6.40
CA GLN A 434 -4.52 -35.58 -5.21
C GLN A 434 -6.01 -35.81 -5.54
N THR A 435 -6.44 -35.36 -6.71
CA THR A 435 -7.85 -35.47 -7.19
C THR A 435 -8.12 -36.81 -7.86
N THR A 436 -7.28 -37.23 -8.80
CA THR A 436 -7.50 -38.45 -9.61
C THR A 436 -7.38 -39.73 -8.77
N GLN A 437 -6.45 -39.77 -7.81
CA GLN A 437 -6.28 -40.90 -6.90
C GLN A 437 -7.20 -40.81 -5.66
N ARG A 438 -8.06 -39.78 -5.60
CA ARG A 438 -9.00 -39.56 -4.48
C ARG A 438 -8.31 -39.48 -3.10
N LEU A 439 -7.11 -38.91 -3.06
CA LEU A 439 -6.36 -38.70 -1.80
C LEU A 439 -6.95 -37.56 -0.99
N VAL A 440 -7.61 -36.61 -1.63
CA VAL A 440 -8.26 -35.46 -1.02
C VAL A 440 -9.75 -35.45 -1.38
N GLU A 441 -10.59 -35.23 -0.36
CA GLU A 441 -12.04 -35.08 -0.55
C GLU A 441 -12.34 -33.75 -1.30
N PRO A 442 -13.07 -33.77 -2.45
CA PRO A 442 -13.27 -32.60 -3.30
C PRO A 442 -13.96 -31.40 -2.62
N ASN A 443 -14.88 -31.67 -1.68
CA ASN A 443 -15.63 -30.62 -0.96
C ASN A 443 -14.91 -30.09 0.27
N SER A 444 -13.78 -30.71 0.67
CA SER A 444 -12.94 -30.22 1.75
C SER A 444 -12.34 -28.86 1.42
N SER A 445 -11.86 -28.15 2.41
CA SER A 445 -11.16 -26.89 2.22
C SER A 445 -9.90 -27.04 1.34
N LEU A 446 -9.16 -28.15 1.52
CA LEU A 446 -8.00 -28.48 0.69
C LEU A 446 -8.41 -28.83 -0.75
N GLY A 447 -9.47 -29.64 -0.93
CA GLY A 447 -10.00 -29.99 -2.25
C GLY A 447 -10.42 -28.75 -3.05
N LYS A 448 -11.08 -27.79 -2.41
CA LYS A 448 -11.45 -26.50 -3.01
C LYS A 448 -10.23 -25.65 -3.39
N ALA A 449 -9.20 -25.62 -2.56
CA ALA A 449 -7.96 -24.90 -2.86
C ALA A 449 -7.21 -25.52 -4.05
N ILE A 450 -7.18 -26.86 -4.14
CA ILE A 450 -6.62 -27.61 -5.28
C ILE A 450 -7.42 -27.32 -6.56
N ALA A 451 -8.76 -27.42 -6.48
CA ALA A 451 -9.64 -27.14 -7.62
C ALA A 451 -9.44 -25.71 -8.15
N TYR A 452 -9.33 -24.70 -7.27
CA TYR A 452 -9.04 -23.31 -7.65
C TYR A 452 -7.73 -23.19 -8.44
N LEU A 453 -6.64 -23.81 -7.96
CA LEU A 453 -5.35 -23.79 -8.66
C LEU A 453 -5.45 -24.42 -10.05
N LEU A 454 -6.09 -25.59 -10.16
CA LEU A 454 -6.24 -26.31 -11.43
C LEU A 454 -7.16 -25.59 -12.41
N GLU A 455 -8.27 -25.02 -11.94
CA GLU A 455 -9.22 -24.24 -12.76
C GLU A 455 -8.54 -23.02 -13.39
N HIS A 456 -7.73 -22.29 -12.58
CA HIS A 456 -7.06 -21.08 -13.03
C HIS A 456 -5.63 -21.29 -13.51
N TRP A 457 -5.19 -22.55 -13.70
CA TRP A 457 -3.80 -22.87 -14.02
C TRP A 457 -3.25 -22.10 -15.21
N ALA A 458 -4.02 -22.00 -16.29
CA ALA A 458 -3.58 -21.35 -17.52
C ALA A 458 -3.28 -19.86 -17.33
N THR A 459 -4.05 -19.17 -16.50
CA THR A 459 -3.91 -17.74 -16.19
C THR A 459 -2.93 -17.47 -15.05
N LEU A 460 -2.75 -18.42 -14.13
CA LEU A 460 -1.73 -18.35 -13.07
C LEU A 460 -0.31 -18.58 -13.59
N THR A 461 -0.16 -19.25 -14.74
CA THR A 461 1.13 -19.58 -15.36
C THR A 461 1.48 -18.72 -16.58
N GLN A 462 0.92 -17.51 -16.69
CA GLN A 462 1.21 -16.61 -17.82
C GLN A 462 2.68 -16.16 -17.86
N CYS A 463 3.38 -16.14 -16.74
CA CYS A 463 4.81 -15.86 -16.66
C CYS A 463 5.68 -16.84 -17.47
N LEU A 464 5.14 -18.02 -17.83
CA LEU A 464 5.79 -18.99 -18.71
C LEU A 464 5.49 -18.78 -20.20
N LYS A 465 4.58 -17.86 -20.55
CA LYS A 465 4.08 -17.69 -21.92
C LYS A 465 4.27 -16.30 -22.46
N GLU A 466 4.08 -15.29 -21.62
CA GLU A 466 4.02 -13.89 -22.01
C GLU A 466 5.16 -13.09 -21.38
N PRO A 467 5.95 -12.36 -22.18
CA PRO A 467 7.01 -11.51 -21.65
C PRO A 467 6.43 -10.43 -20.73
N GLY A 468 7.01 -10.27 -19.54
CA GLY A 468 6.60 -9.25 -18.58
C GLY A 468 5.34 -9.61 -17.77
N ALA A 469 4.77 -10.81 -17.92
CA ALA A 469 3.64 -11.23 -17.10
C ALA A 469 4.02 -11.24 -15.61
N PRO A 470 3.26 -10.49 -14.75
CA PRO A 470 3.53 -10.45 -13.33
C PRO A 470 3.04 -11.73 -12.63
N LEU A 471 3.63 -12.04 -11.47
CA LEU A 471 3.21 -13.20 -10.65
C LEU A 471 2.03 -12.87 -9.72
N ASP A 472 1.92 -11.62 -9.27
CA ASP A 472 0.92 -11.23 -8.28
C ASP A 472 0.33 -9.83 -8.51
N ASN A 473 -0.74 -9.54 -7.76
CA ASN A 473 -1.48 -8.29 -7.80
C ASN A 473 -1.12 -7.32 -6.65
N ASN A 474 0.02 -7.51 -5.98
CA ASN A 474 0.43 -6.68 -4.84
C ASN A 474 0.49 -5.19 -5.17
N THR A 475 0.71 -4.84 -6.43
CA THR A 475 0.72 -3.45 -6.93
C THR A 475 -0.66 -2.80 -6.77
N ALA A 476 -1.74 -3.45 -7.22
CA ALA A 476 -3.10 -2.94 -7.05
C ALA A 476 -3.56 -2.99 -5.58
N GLU A 477 -3.23 -4.07 -4.84
CA GLU A 477 -3.57 -4.18 -3.42
C GLU A 477 -2.95 -3.04 -2.59
N ARG A 478 -1.69 -2.67 -2.86
CA ARG A 478 -1.03 -1.54 -2.21
C ARG A 478 -1.68 -0.20 -2.57
N ALA A 479 -2.05 -0.02 -3.84
CA ALA A 479 -2.74 1.18 -4.30
C ALA A 479 -4.13 1.33 -3.64
N LEU A 480 -4.88 0.24 -3.52
CA LEU A 480 -6.19 0.24 -2.85
C LEU A 480 -6.15 0.67 -1.37
N LYS A 481 -4.98 0.64 -0.71
CA LYS A 481 -4.84 1.13 0.67
C LYS A 481 -5.23 2.59 0.81
N LEU A 482 -5.08 3.41 -0.23
CA LEU A 482 -5.56 4.81 -0.22
C LEU A 482 -7.10 4.85 -0.12
N ALA A 483 -7.79 4.13 -0.99
CA ALA A 483 -9.26 4.06 -0.99
C ALA A 483 -9.81 3.41 0.29
N ILE A 484 -9.16 2.35 0.78
CA ILE A 484 -9.54 1.68 2.03
C ILE A 484 -9.39 2.62 3.22
N ARG A 485 -8.31 3.40 3.30
CA ARG A 485 -8.08 4.40 4.34
C ARG A 485 -9.15 5.49 4.31
N GLN A 486 -9.43 6.01 3.11
CA GLN A 486 -10.49 6.98 2.89
C GLN A 486 -11.85 6.44 3.38
N ARG A 487 -12.23 5.21 3.00
CA ARG A 487 -13.46 4.56 3.44
C ARG A 487 -13.51 4.36 4.96
N LYS A 488 -12.40 3.95 5.58
CA LYS A 488 -12.35 3.71 7.04
C LYS A 488 -12.44 5.01 7.85
N ASN A 489 -11.88 6.08 7.34
CA ASN A 489 -11.82 7.37 8.06
C ASN A 489 -13.06 8.24 7.81
N SER A 490 -13.54 8.28 6.56
CA SER A 490 -14.61 9.18 6.10
C SER A 490 -15.95 8.48 5.89
N LEU A 491 -15.94 7.13 5.88
CA LEU A 491 -17.10 6.24 5.79
C LEU A 491 -17.82 6.27 4.42
N PHE A 492 -18.04 7.42 3.80
CA PHE A 492 -18.82 7.58 2.57
C PHE A 492 -18.41 8.83 1.77
N TYR A 493 -18.89 8.90 0.55
CA TYR A 493 -19.02 10.13 -0.25
C TYR A 493 -20.49 10.58 -0.22
N ALA A 494 -20.74 11.89 -0.15
CA ALA A 494 -22.11 12.43 -0.11
C ALA A 494 -22.86 12.18 -1.43
N THR A 495 -22.20 12.48 -2.56
CA THR A 495 -22.78 12.40 -3.90
C THR A 495 -21.85 11.68 -4.87
N GLU A 496 -22.38 11.26 -6.03
CA GLU A 496 -21.56 10.74 -7.13
C GLU A 496 -20.54 11.77 -7.62
N HIS A 497 -20.89 13.05 -7.65
CA HIS A 497 -19.97 14.13 -7.99
C HIS A 497 -18.80 14.19 -7.02
N SER A 498 -19.06 14.11 -5.70
CA SER A 498 -17.99 14.08 -4.71
C SER A 498 -17.09 12.84 -4.81
N ALA A 499 -17.65 11.70 -5.21
CA ALA A 499 -16.90 10.48 -5.48
C ALA A 499 -16.04 10.61 -6.76
N TYR A 500 -16.54 11.32 -7.77
CA TYR A 500 -15.82 11.60 -9.01
C TYR A 500 -14.63 12.54 -8.78
N ILE A 501 -14.81 13.65 -8.06
CA ILE A 501 -13.72 14.55 -7.67
C ILE A 501 -12.65 13.79 -6.85
N ALA A 502 -13.09 12.92 -5.93
CA ALA A 502 -12.17 12.06 -5.20
C ALA A 502 -11.39 11.10 -6.11
N SER A 503 -12.03 10.55 -7.13
CA SER A 503 -11.40 9.67 -8.12
C SER A 503 -10.31 10.42 -8.90
N ILE A 504 -10.59 11.65 -9.36
CA ILE A 504 -9.62 12.51 -10.05
C ILE A 504 -8.41 12.80 -9.16
N LEU A 505 -8.66 13.38 -7.97
CA LEU A 505 -7.59 13.82 -7.09
C LEU A 505 -6.76 12.66 -6.55
N THR A 506 -7.39 11.54 -6.17
CA THR A 506 -6.65 10.36 -5.72
C THR A 506 -5.78 9.80 -6.85
N SER A 507 -6.28 9.78 -8.10
CA SER A 507 -5.52 9.30 -9.27
C SER A 507 -4.30 10.17 -9.55
N VAL A 508 -4.50 11.48 -9.61
CA VAL A 508 -3.41 12.43 -9.90
C VAL A 508 -2.35 12.39 -8.78
N ILE A 509 -2.77 12.45 -7.52
CA ILE A 509 -1.85 12.40 -6.37
C ILE A 509 -1.09 11.08 -6.33
N ALA A 510 -1.77 9.94 -6.52
CA ALA A 510 -1.12 8.64 -6.55
C ALA A 510 -0.13 8.50 -7.70
N THR A 511 -0.43 9.08 -8.87
CA THR A 511 0.47 9.11 -10.02
C THR A 511 1.70 9.98 -9.73
N CYS A 512 1.55 11.14 -9.06
CA CYS A 512 2.69 11.95 -8.60
C CYS A 512 3.61 11.13 -7.68
N VAL A 513 3.02 10.40 -6.71
CA VAL A 513 3.79 9.54 -5.79
C VAL A 513 4.56 8.46 -6.54
N GLN A 514 3.94 7.79 -7.54
CA GLN A 514 4.63 6.79 -8.35
C GLN A 514 5.75 7.38 -9.21
N ALA A 515 5.59 8.63 -9.67
CA ALA A 515 6.59 9.35 -10.44
C ALA A 515 7.70 9.99 -9.57
N GLY A 516 7.63 9.89 -8.24
CA GLY A 516 8.58 10.54 -7.32
C GLY A 516 8.49 12.07 -7.33
N VAL A 517 7.34 12.62 -7.72
CA VAL A 517 7.09 14.06 -7.86
C VAL A 517 6.45 14.61 -6.59
N ASN A 518 6.85 15.82 -6.18
CA ASN A 518 6.22 16.54 -5.08
C ASN A 518 4.78 16.93 -5.46
N ALA A 519 3.81 16.17 -4.96
CA ALA A 519 2.40 16.38 -5.27
C ALA A 519 1.88 17.76 -4.82
N LEU A 520 2.44 18.37 -3.77
CA LEU A 520 2.05 19.71 -3.33
C LEU A 520 2.41 20.76 -4.37
N ASP A 521 3.67 20.77 -4.79
CA ASP A 521 4.17 21.77 -5.75
C ASP A 521 3.53 21.54 -7.14
N TYR A 522 3.31 20.28 -7.51
CA TYR A 522 2.57 19.92 -8.72
C TYR A 522 1.13 20.47 -8.73
N LEU A 523 0.36 20.23 -7.66
CA LEU A 523 -1.02 20.72 -7.56
C LEU A 523 -1.09 22.24 -7.53
N VAL A 524 -0.10 22.91 -6.95
CA VAL A 524 0.02 24.39 -7.02
C VAL A 524 0.24 24.83 -8.46
N ALA A 525 1.23 24.26 -9.15
CA ALA A 525 1.55 24.61 -10.53
C ALA A 525 0.35 24.43 -11.48
N VAL A 526 -0.38 23.32 -11.37
CA VAL A 526 -1.58 23.05 -12.19
C VAL A 526 -2.69 24.09 -11.97
N GLN A 527 -2.85 24.59 -10.74
CA GLN A 527 -3.83 25.65 -10.45
C GLN A 527 -3.38 27.01 -11.00
N ASP A 528 -2.12 27.37 -10.78
CA ASP A 528 -1.56 28.67 -11.19
C ASP A 528 -1.51 28.80 -12.72
N HIS A 529 -1.32 27.67 -13.43
CA HIS A 529 -1.28 27.60 -14.90
C HIS A 529 -2.52 26.92 -15.50
N ARG A 530 -3.69 27.10 -14.87
CA ARG A 530 -4.93 26.43 -15.25
C ARG A 530 -5.24 26.55 -16.75
N ARG A 531 -5.04 27.71 -17.36
CA ARG A 531 -5.36 27.95 -18.78
C ARG A 531 -4.50 27.10 -19.70
N GLU A 532 -3.22 27.03 -19.43
CA GLU A 532 -2.22 26.26 -20.17
C GLU A 532 -2.46 24.75 -20.01
N VAL A 533 -2.81 24.32 -18.81
CA VAL A 533 -3.19 22.94 -18.51
C VAL A 533 -4.41 22.50 -19.31
N PHE A 534 -5.44 23.35 -19.40
CA PHE A 534 -6.63 23.06 -20.20
C PHE A 534 -6.35 23.07 -21.70
N ALA A 535 -5.47 23.96 -22.18
CA ALA A 535 -5.09 24.02 -23.58
C ALA A 535 -4.23 22.82 -24.02
N ASN A 536 -3.29 22.38 -23.18
CA ASN A 536 -2.38 21.28 -23.51
C ASN A 536 -2.02 20.42 -22.28
N PRO A 537 -2.90 19.52 -21.82
CA PRO A 537 -2.67 18.71 -20.63
C PRO A 537 -1.46 17.78 -20.75
N SER A 538 -1.03 17.43 -21.97
CA SER A 538 0.10 16.52 -22.18
C SER A 538 1.44 17.07 -21.71
N THR A 539 1.61 18.39 -21.68
CA THR A 539 2.81 19.06 -21.20
C THR A 539 2.83 19.26 -19.69
N TRP A 540 1.69 19.05 -19.02
CA TRP A 540 1.51 19.27 -17.59
C TRP A 540 1.36 17.96 -16.78
N LEU A 541 1.88 16.85 -17.30
CA LEU A 541 1.87 15.57 -16.56
C LEU A 541 2.86 15.59 -15.38
N PRO A 542 2.67 14.78 -14.33
CA PRO A 542 3.55 14.80 -13.16
C PRO A 542 5.05 14.74 -13.46
N TRP A 543 5.45 14.05 -14.51
CA TRP A 543 6.86 13.84 -14.86
C TRP A 543 7.46 14.85 -15.85
N ASN A 544 6.69 15.81 -16.36
CA ASN A 544 7.20 16.79 -17.33
C ASN A 544 6.75 18.25 -17.02
N TYR A 545 5.92 18.49 -16.03
CA TYR A 545 5.39 19.84 -15.72
C TYR A 545 6.50 20.85 -15.38
N GLU A 546 7.59 20.41 -14.76
CA GLU A 546 8.72 21.29 -14.43
C GLU A 546 9.34 21.93 -15.68
N ALA A 547 9.38 21.18 -16.80
CA ALA A 547 9.84 21.72 -18.07
C ALA A 547 8.87 22.79 -18.63
N ALA A 548 7.57 22.67 -18.35
CA ALA A 548 6.57 23.66 -18.76
C ALA A 548 6.64 24.96 -17.92
N LEU A 549 7.22 24.92 -16.72
CA LEU A 549 7.43 26.09 -15.88
C LEU A 549 8.62 26.96 -16.28
N VAL A 550 9.56 26.41 -17.08
CA VAL A 550 10.70 27.19 -17.58
C VAL A 550 10.22 28.06 -18.74
N PRO A 551 10.32 29.40 -18.66
CA PRO A 551 10.00 30.26 -19.80
C PRO A 551 10.87 29.89 -20.99
N SER A 552 10.25 29.67 -22.16
CA SER A 552 10.92 29.42 -23.43
C SER A 552 11.66 30.67 -23.94
#